data_d5e16d4a404ddc00d695720afe5b528b
#
_entry.id   d5e16d4a404ddc00d695720afe5b528b
#
_cell.length_a   1.000
_cell.length_b   1.000
_cell.length_c   1.000
_cell.angle_alpha   90.00
_cell.angle_beta   90.00
_cell.angle_gamma   90.00
#
_symmetry.space_group_name_H-M   'P 1'
#
loop_
_entity.id
_entity.type
_entity.pdbx_description
1 polymer ?
#
loop_
_entity_poly.entity_id
_entity_poly.type
_entity_poly.pdbx_seq_one_letter_code
_entity_poly.pdbx_strand_id
1 'polypeptide(L)'
;MLTFIIPTIGRQSLVATLQCLKNQTNNNWKAIVVFDGMTPNITESDTRIKIIHTPKRLGQGHNSAGLVRNYGIKFADTEWVAFVDDDDGISSNYVELFLFELFFESDVILFRMSLDDRICPSLEETNFYKKNVGISFALKKSIFDKVIFNPSWEEDFEFLEKIREQKYKIILSPRVTYMANSYNKNNESYFGKRGFINY
;
A
#
# COMPACT_ATOMS: atom_id res chain seq x y z
N MET A 1 7.81 -6.52 12.17
CA MET A 1 8.30 -5.44 11.28
C MET A 1 7.58 -5.56 9.94
N LEU A 2 7.22 -4.44 9.34
CA LEU A 2 6.48 -4.33 8.09
C LEU A 2 7.34 -3.64 7.03
N THR A 3 7.32 -4.10 5.77
CA THR A 3 7.94 -3.39 4.65
C THR A 3 6.87 -2.85 3.71
N PHE A 4 6.84 -1.54 3.50
CA PHE A 4 6.01 -0.90 2.48
C PHE A 4 6.68 -0.97 1.11
N ILE A 5 5.93 -1.34 0.07
CA ILE A 5 6.36 -1.33 -1.33
C ILE A 5 5.65 -0.17 -2.03
N ILE A 6 6.42 0.73 -2.60
CA ILE A 6 5.93 1.98 -3.21
C ILE A 6 6.36 2.01 -4.67
N PRO A 7 5.48 1.62 -5.61
CA PRO A 7 5.74 1.79 -7.03
C PRO A 7 5.68 3.27 -7.40
N THR A 8 6.58 3.73 -8.26
CA THR A 8 6.56 5.13 -8.72
C THR A 8 7.09 5.29 -10.14
N ILE A 9 6.56 6.27 -10.83
CA ILE A 9 7.11 6.81 -12.08
C ILE A 9 7.81 8.17 -11.86
N GLY A 10 8.21 8.46 -10.62
CA GLY A 10 8.90 9.69 -10.24
C GLY A 10 8.00 10.91 -10.07
N ARG A 11 6.74 10.71 -9.67
CA ARG A 11 5.79 11.80 -9.39
C ARG A 11 6.26 12.66 -8.21
N GLN A 12 5.90 13.94 -8.21
CA GLN A 12 6.19 14.86 -7.10
C GLN A 12 5.43 14.47 -5.80
N SER A 13 4.26 13.85 -5.94
CA SER A 13 3.45 13.33 -4.84
C SER A 13 4.18 12.31 -3.96
N LEU A 14 5.16 11.58 -4.52
CA LEU A 14 5.99 10.64 -3.77
C LEU A 14 6.58 11.25 -2.48
N VAL A 15 6.97 12.53 -2.51
CA VAL A 15 7.53 13.21 -1.34
C VAL A 15 6.51 13.26 -0.20
N ALA A 16 5.23 13.51 -0.50
CA ALA A 16 4.16 13.52 0.50
C ALA A 16 3.88 12.12 1.03
N THR A 17 3.85 11.11 0.15
CA THR A 17 3.70 9.69 0.54
C THR A 17 4.83 9.26 1.48
N LEU A 18 6.09 9.59 1.18
CA LEU A 18 7.22 9.30 2.07
C LEU A 18 7.14 10.05 3.41
N GLN A 19 6.60 11.27 3.40
CA GLN A 19 6.40 12.01 4.65
C GLN A 19 5.36 11.33 5.55
N CYS A 20 4.32 10.71 5.02
CA CYS A 20 3.35 9.93 5.81
C CYS A 20 4.01 8.74 6.50
N LEU A 21 4.96 8.08 5.84
CA LEU A 21 5.73 7.00 6.46
C LEU A 21 6.65 7.51 7.57
N LYS A 22 7.35 8.61 7.34
CA LYS A 22 8.23 9.22 8.35
C LYS A 22 7.47 9.70 9.59
N ASN A 23 6.19 10.07 9.42
CA ASN A 23 5.31 10.52 10.49
C ASN A 23 4.62 9.36 11.25
N GLN A 24 4.96 8.10 10.97
CA GLN A 24 4.39 6.98 11.71
C GLN A 24 4.75 7.05 13.20
N THR A 25 3.75 6.86 14.08
CA THR A 25 3.92 6.81 15.55
C THR A 25 4.77 5.63 16.00
N ASN A 26 4.80 4.55 15.23
CA ASN A 26 5.61 3.37 15.49
C ASN A 26 6.68 3.21 14.41
N ASN A 27 7.93 3.06 14.81
CA ASN A 27 9.10 2.98 13.91
C ASN A 27 9.40 1.55 13.40
N ASN A 28 8.54 0.57 13.64
CA ASN A 28 8.79 -0.83 13.25
C ASN A 28 8.42 -1.11 11.78
N TRP A 29 8.93 -0.28 10.89
CA TRP A 29 8.71 -0.37 9.45
C TRP A 29 9.97 -0.09 8.63
N LYS A 30 9.95 -0.57 7.40
CA LYS A 30 10.84 -0.24 6.29
C LYS A 30 10.03 0.15 5.06
N ALA A 31 10.68 0.74 4.07
CA ALA A 31 10.06 1.00 2.77
C ALA A 31 11.03 0.69 1.62
N ILE A 32 10.46 0.25 0.51
CA ILE A 32 11.16 0.06 -0.77
C ILE A 32 10.43 0.87 -1.81
N VAL A 33 11.06 1.94 -2.27
CA VAL A 33 10.57 2.77 -3.37
C VAL A 33 11.11 2.19 -4.67
N VAL A 34 10.22 1.84 -5.57
CA VAL A 34 10.54 1.17 -6.84
C VAL A 34 10.26 2.09 -8.01
N PHE A 35 11.31 2.69 -8.55
CA PHE A 35 11.21 3.51 -9.76
C PHE A 35 11.05 2.63 -11.01
N ASP A 36 9.96 2.82 -11.73
CA ASP A 36 9.61 1.97 -12.87
C ASP A 36 10.30 2.40 -14.17
N GLY A 37 11.41 1.73 -14.50
CA GLY A 37 12.16 1.91 -15.75
C GLY A 37 12.83 3.28 -15.89
N MET A 38 13.10 3.96 -14.79
CA MET A 38 13.74 5.26 -14.79
C MET A 38 14.75 5.41 -13.64
N THR A 39 15.72 6.30 -13.84
CA THR A 39 16.65 6.66 -12.76
C THR A 39 15.90 7.42 -11.67
N PRO A 40 16.13 7.08 -10.39
CA PRO A 40 15.56 7.82 -9.27
C PRO A 40 15.91 9.32 -9.34
N ASN A 41 14.90 10.15 -9.18
CA ASN A 41 15.02 11.63 -9.20
C ASN A 41 14.90 12.25 -7.80
N ILE A 42 14.99 11.44 -6.76
CA ILE A 42 15.00 11.87 -5.35
C ILE A 42 16.21 11.26 -4.64
N THR A 43 16.62 11.93 -3.57
CA THR A 43 17.57 11.40 -2.58
C THR A 43 16.84 11.25 -1.25
N GLU A 44 17.16 10.18 -0.52
CA GLU A 44 16.53 9.88 0.76
C GLU A 44 17.61 9.58 1.81
N SER A 45 17.51 10.20 2.97
CA SER A 45 18.45 10.02 4.07
C SER A 45 17.95 9.08 5.18
N ASP A 46 16.64 8.79 5.21
CA ASP A 46 16.08 7.85 6.18
C ASP A 46 16.53 6.41 5.83
N THR A 47 17.32 5.83 6.71
CA THR A 47 17.90 4.49 6.51
C THR A 47 16.87 3.37 6.42
N ARG A 48 15.64 3.61 6.82
CA ARG A 48 14.50 2.67 6.67
C ARG A 48 13.98 2.62 5.24
N ILE A 49 14.32 3.61 4.40
CA ILE A 49 13.81 3.74 3.03
C ILE A 49 14.90 3.35 2.04
N LYS A 50 14.66 2.27 1.30
CA LYS A 50 15.53 1.81 0.22
C LYS A 50 14.94 2.25 -1.13
N ILE A 51 15.76 2.88 -1.96
CA ILE A 51 15.38 3.25 -3.33
C ILE A 51 16.00 2.26 -4.29
N ILE A 52 15.17 1.71 -5.18
CA ILE A 52 15.59 0.83 -6.29
C ILE A 52 14.90 1.25 -7.57
N HIS A 53 15.34 0.71 -8.71
CA HIS A 53 14.66 0.89 -9.99
C HIS A 53 14.59 -0.43 -10.74
N THR A 54 13.56 -0.57 -11.59
CA THR A 54 13.46 -1.69 -12.51
C THR A 54 14.37 -1.45 -13.71
N PRO A 55 14.97 -2.51 -14.32
CA PRO A 55 15.89 -2.34 -15.47
C PRO A 55 15.19 -1.82 -16.72
N LYS A 56 13.87 -1.96 -16.79
CA LYS A 56 13.00 -1.43 -17.87
C LYS A 56 11.64 -1.12 -17.27
N ARG A 57 10.85 -0.29 -17.96
CA ARG A 57 9.48 0.00 -17.57
C ARG A 57 8.62 -1.26 -17.61
N LEU A 58 8.01 -1.60 -16.48
CA LEU A 58 7.12 -2.74 -16.30
C LEU A 58 5.65 -2.34 -16.43
N GLY A 59 5.28 -1.17 -15.89
CA GLY A 59 3.95 -0.62 -15.93
C GLY A 59 3.61 0.05 -17.26
N GLN A 60 3.49 -0.74 -18.34
CA GLN A 60 3.05 -0.24 -19.65
C GLN A 60 1.62 -0.69 -19.94
N GLY A 61 0.79 0.24 -20.43
CA GLY A 61 -0.60 -0.05 -20.77
C GLY A 61 -1.54 -0.02 -19.57
N HIS A 62 -2.40 -0.99 -19.45
CA HIS A 62 -3.43 -1.06 -18.41
C HIS A 62 -2.81 -1.27 -17.04
N ASN A 63 -2.77 -0.22 -16.22
CA ASN A 63 -2.41 -0.21 -14.81
C ASN A 63 -1.60 -1.42 -14.34
N SER A 64 -0.29 -1.34 -14.45
CA SER A 64 0.59 -2.45 -14.10
C SER A 64 1.49 -2.12 -12.92
N ALA A 65 1.00 -1.32 -11.97
CA ALA A 65 1.69 -1.06 -10.70
C ALA A 65 1.98 -2.38 -9.97
N GLY A 66 1.10 -3.38 -10.13
CA GLY A 66 1.30 -4.72 -9.61
C GLY A 66 2.58 -5.40 -10.08
N LEU A 67 2.99 -5.22 -11.33
CA LEU A 67 4.28 -5.76 -11.81
C LEU A 67 5.47 -5.10 -11.12
N VAL A 68 5.37 -3.79 -10.85
CA VAL A 68 6.40 -3.04 -10.11
C VAL A 68 6.41 -3.47 -8.64
N ARG A 69 5.25 -3.71 -8.03
CA ARG A 69 5.12 -4.29 -6.69
C ARG A 69 5.76 -5.67 -6.62
N ASN A 70 5.46 -6.57 -7.58
CA ASN A 70 6.10 -7.90 -7.69
C ASN A 70 7.63 -7.82 -7.74
N TYR A 71 8.17 -6.81 -8.42
CA TYR A 71 9.61 -6.59 -8.45
C TYR A 71 10.15 -6.14 -7.08
N GLY A 72 9.49 -5.17 -6.46
CA GLY A 72 9.90 -4.58 -5.18
C GLY A 72 9.91 -5.59 -4.03
N ILE A 73 8.91 -6.48 -3.97
CA ILE A 73 8.77 -7.48 -2.90
C ILE A 73 9.99 -8.40 -2.80
N LYS A 74 10.70 -8.66 -3.90
CA LYS A 74 11.92 -9.49 -3.90
C LYS A 74 13.02 -8.93 -3.00
N PHE A 75 12.98 -7.64 -2.71
CA PHE A 75 13.97 -6.94 -1.88
C PHE A 75 13.50 -6.72 -0.43
N ALA A 76 12.26 -7.07 -0.10
CA ALA A 76 11.78 -7.02 1.27
C ALA A 76 12.39 -8.16 2.10
N ASP A 77 12.86 -7.83 3.30
CA ASP A 77 13.49 -8.77 4.24
C ASP A 77 12.62 -9.01 5.50
N THR A 78 11.38 -8.53 5.47
CA THR A 78 10.40 -8.70 6.56
C THR A 78 9.38 -9.77 6.22
N GLU A 79 8.79 -10.36 7.25
CA GLU A 79 7.71 -11.37 7.10
C GLU A 79 6.46 -10.76 6.46
N TRP A 80 6.16 -9.49 6.76
CA TRP A 80 4.97 -8.80 6.29
C TRP A 80 5.33 -7.67 5.34
N VAL A 81 4.51 -7.52 4.30
CA VAL A 81 4.59 -6.42 3.34
C VAL A 81 3.23 -5.70 3.23
N ALA A 82 3.27 -4.41 2.95
CA ALA A 82 2.12 -3.59 2.62
C ALA A 82 2.44 -2.72 1.41
N PHE A 83 1.44 -2.06 0.85
CA PHE A 83 1.58 -1.24 -0.34
C PHE A 83 1.07 0.17 -0.08
N VAL A 84 1.70 1.14 -0.72
CA VAL A 84 1.21 2.52 -0.79
C VAL A 84 1.57 3.05 -2.17
N ASP A 85 0.59 3.61 -2.88
CA ASP A 85 0.86 4.26 -4.16
C ASP A 85 1.52 5.62 -3.96
N ASP A 86 2.30 6.07 -4.95
CA ASP A 86 3.12 7.28 -4.84
C ASP A 86 2.32 8.60 -4.86
N ASP A 87 0.99 8.52 -4.94
CA ASP A 87 0.04 9.64 -4.83
C ASP A 87 -1.01 9.44 -3.73
N ASP A 88 -0.81 8.43 -2.88
CA ASP A 88 -1.67 8.09 -1.75
C ASP A 88 -0.99 8.36 -0.40
N GLY A 89 -1.77 8.24 0.67
CA GLY A 89 -1.29 8.39 2.04
C GLY A 89 -1.79 7.30 2.97
N ILE A 90 -1.16 7.23 4.14
CA ILE A 90 -1.60 6.37 5.23
C ILE A 90 -1.69 7.17 6.54
N SER A 91 -2.55 6.73 7.46
CA SER A 91 -2.67 7.34 8.79
C SER A 91 -1.36 7.22 9.56
N SER A 92 -1.08 8.19 10.43
CA SER A 92 0.16 8.21 11.23
C SER A 92 0.28 7.02 12.21
N ASN A 93 -0.82 6.34 12.51
CA ASN A 93 -0.88 5.15 13.38
C ASN A 93 -1.05 3.84 12.60
N TYR A 94 -0.84 3.83 11.28
CA TYR A 94 -1.00 2.61 10.46
C TYR A 94 -0.18 1.43 10.99
N VAL A 95 1.10 1.65 11.29
CA VAL A 95 2.01 0.57 11.75
C VAL A 95 1.59 0.06 13.13
N GLU A 96 1.11 0.94 14.00
CA GLU A 96 0.59 0.56 15.32
C GLU A 96 -0.67 -0.30 15.19
N LEU A 97 -1.62 0.13 14.34
CA LEU A 97 -2.85 -0.63 14.07
C LEU A 97 -2.55 -1.96 13.38
N PHE A 98 -1.62 -1.99 12.43
CA PHE A 98 -1.15 -3.23 11.83
C PHE A 98 -0.64 -4.23 12.89
N LEU A 99 0.20 -3.77 13.82
CA LEU A 99 0.72 -4.62 14.90
C LEU A 99 -0.40 -5.13 15.82
N PHE A 100 -1.42 -4.33 16.07
CA PHE A 100 -2.61 -4.75 16.80
C PHE A 100 -3.40 -5.84 16.05
N GLU A 101 -3.60 -5.68 14.75
CA GLU A 101 -4.34 -6.66 13.93
C GLU A 101 -3.63 -8.03 13.85
N LEU A 102 -2.32 -8.11 14.09
CA LEU A 102 -1.60 -9.40 14.11
C LEU A 102 -2.10 -10.36 15.20
N PHE A 103 -2.75 -9.87 16.25
CA PHE A 103 -3.36 -10.73 17.29
C PHE A 103 -4.50 -11.62 16.74
N PHE A 104 -5.07 -11.31 15.59
CA PHE A 104 -6.18 -12.07 14.98
C PHE A 104 -5.73 -13.22 14.07
N GLU A 105 -4.44 -13.57 14.08
CA GLU A 105 -3.88 -14.71 13.34
C GLU A 105 -4.37 -14.79 11.88
N SER A 106 -4.01 -13.84 11.07
CA SER A 106 -4.37 -13.77 9.65
C SER A 106 -3.14 -13.95 8.74
N ASP A 107 -3.40 -14.14 7.45
CA ASP A 107 -2.38 -14.11 6.40
C ASP A 107 -2.42 -12.79 5.64
N VAL A 108 -3.59 -12.15 5.62
CA VAL A 108 -3.85 -10.84 5.01
C VAL A 108 -4.72 -9.99 5.94
N ILE A 109 -4.33 -8.75 6.13
CA ILE A 109 -5.10 -7.72 6.81
C ILE A 109 -5.51 -6.70 5.76
N LEU A 110 -6.80 -6.68 5.40
CA LEU A 110 -7.37 -5.67 4.52
C LEU A 110 -7.88 -4.51 5.37
N PHE A 111 -7.24 -3.36 5.25
CA PHE A 111 -7.70 -2.13 5.87
C PHE A 111 -8.74 -1.44 4.99
N ARG A 112 -9.59 -0.64 5.59
CA ARG A 112 -10.47 0.23 4.84
C ARG A 112 -9.71 1.44 4.33
N MET A 113 -10.12 1.93 3.17
CA MET A 113 -9.56 3.14 2.59
C MET A 113 -10.62 4.25 2.52
N SER A 114 -10.17 5.48 2.68
CA SER A 114 -10.93 6.65 2.31
C SER A 114 -10.64 6.99 0.86
N LEU A 115 -11.67 7.03 0.04
CA LEU A 115 -11.60 7.43 -1.38
C LEU A 115 -12.62 8.54 -1.60
N ASP A 116 -12.16 9.76 -1.88
CA ASP A 116 -12.99 10.97 -1.87
C ASP A 116 -13.73 11.11 -0.52
N ASP A 117 -15.05 11.09 -0.52
CA ASP A 117 -15.87 11.19 0.70
C ASP A 117 -16.44 9.82 1.14
N ARG A 118 -15.93 8.72 0.60
CA ARG A 118 -16.43 7.36 0.88
C ARG A 118 -15.38 6.52 1.60
N ILE A 119 -15.85 5.59 2.40
CA ILE A 119 -15.04 4.52 3.00
C ILE A 119 -15.27 3.25 2.19
N CYS A 120 -14.20 2.58 1.78
CA CYS A 120 -14.22 1.37 0.98
C CYS A 120 -13.34 0.27 1.60
N PRO A 121 -13.87 -0.92 1.86
CA PRO A 121 -15.29 -1.24 2.00
C PRO A 121 -15.99 -0.35 3.02
N SER A 122 -17.32 -0.14 2.93
CA SER A 122 -18.06 0.68 3.91
C SER A 122 -18.02 0.05 5.31
N LEU A 123 -18.33 0.81 6.37
CA LEU A 123 -18.23 0.32 7.75
C LEU A 123 -19.23 -0.81 8.05
N GLU A 124 -20.34 -0.89 7.32
CA GLU A 124 -21.33 -1.95 7.46
C GLU A 124 -20.94 -3.24 6.72
N GLU A 125 -20.04 -3.15 5.73
CA GLU A 125 -19.62 -4.30 4.95
C GLU A 125 -18.66 -5.19 5.75
N THR A 126 -18.93 -6.49 5.71
CA THR A 126 -18.11 -7.52 6.37
C THR A 126 -17.21 -8.28 5.40
N ASN A 127 -17.26 -7.93 4.11
CA ASN A 127 -16.48 -8.58 3.05
C ASN A 127 -16.06 -7.55 1.99
N PHE A 128 -15.10 -7.93 1.16
CA PHE A 128 -14.69 -7.16 0.01
C PHE A 128 -15.26 -7.77 -1.29
N TYR A 129 -15.46 -6.93 -2.29
CA TYR A 129 -15.89 -7.33 -3.62
C TYR A 129 -15.34 -6.33 -4.66
N LYS A 130 -15.55 -6.65 -5.93
CA LYS A 130 -15.12 -5.83 -7.05
C LYS A 130 -15.59 -4.39 -6.90
N LYS A 131 -14.68 -3.43 -7.07
CA LYS A 131 -14.88 -1.97 -6.97
C LYS A 131 -15.03 -1.40 -5.55
N ASN A 132 -15.00 -2.20 -4.49
CA ASN A 132 -14.99 -1.67 -3.12
C ASN A 132 -13.67 -1.89 -2.39
N VAL A 133 -12.65 -2.35 -3.08
CA VAL A 133 -11.32 -2.61 -2.53
C VAL A 133 -10.24 -2.01 -3.44
N GLY A 134 -9.15 -1.59 -2.86
CA GLY A 134 -7.92 -1.17 -3.51
C GLY A 134 -6.71 -1.77 -2.81
N ILE A 135 -5.57 -1.12 -2.93
CA ILE A 135 -4.27 -1.63 -2.47
C ILE A 135 -4.06 -1.50 -0.95
N SER A 136 -5.11 -1.24 -0.18
CA SER A 136 -5.07 -0.93 1.26
C SER A 136 -4.85 -2.16 2.16
N PHE A 137 -4.00 -3.10 1.80
CA PHE A 137 -3.78 -4.32 2.57
C PHE A 137 -2.31 -4.59 2.91
N ALA A 138 -2.11 -5.29 4.03
CA ALA A 138 -0.85 -5.90 4.42
C ALA A 138 -0.99 -7.42 4.38
N LEU A 139 0.08 -8.13 3.99
CA LEU A 139 0.05 -9.58 3.89
C LEU A 139 1.41 -10.22 4.19
N LYS A 140 1.39 -11.50 4.53
CA LYS A 140 2.60 -12.30 4.66
C LYS A 140 3.32 -12.39 3.32
N LYS A 141 4.60 -12.05 3.30
CA LYS A 141 5.44 -12.10 2.09
C LYS A 141 5.43 -13.48 1.41
N SER A 142 5.34 -14.55 2.18
CA SER A 142 5.32 -15.92 1.66
C SER A 142 4.15 -16.23 0.72
N ILE A 143 3.09 -15.40 0.73
CA ILE A 143 1.98 -15.52 -0.23
C ILE A 143 2.49 -15.37 -1.67
N PHE A 144 3.53 -14.54 -1.87
CA PHE A 144 4.12 -14.30 -3.19
C PHE A 144 4.85 -15.51 -3.80
N ASP A 145 5.07 -16.56 -3.04
CA ASP A 145 5.57 -17.83 -3.56
C ASP A 145 4.52 -18.54 -4.43
N LYS A 146 3.23 -18.20 -4.28
CA LYS A 146 2.10 -18.82 -4.98
C LYS A 146 1.23 -17.84 -5.76
N VAL A 147 1.08 -16.60 -5.28
CA VAL A 147 0.18 -15.60 -5.85
C VAL A 147 0.96 -14.34 -6.13
N ILE A 148 0.87 -13.83 -7.36
CA ILE A 148 1.49 -12.57 -7.79
C ILE A 148 0.44 -11.67 -8.44
N PHE A 149 0.70 -10.36 -8.46
CA PHE A 149 -0.12 -9.42 -9.24
C PHE A 149 -0.02 -9.73 -10.73
N ASN A 150 -1.14 -9.72 -11.42
CA ASN A 150 -1.21 -9.76 -12.88
C ASN A 150 -1.56 -8.37 -13.42
N PRO A 151 -1.16 -8.03 -14.67
CA PRO A 151 -1.60 -6.80 -15.31
C PRO A 151 -3.12 -6.80 -15.48
N SER A 152 -3.82 -5.88 -14.81
CA SER A 152 -5.26 -5.73 -14.88
C SER A 152 -5.67 -4.34 -14.39
N TRP A 153 -6.83 -3.83 -14.85
CA TRP A 153 -7.45 -2.64 -14.26
C TRP A 153 -7.96 -2.83 -12.84
N GLU A 154 -8.17 -4.07 -12.44
CA GLU A 154 -8.69 -4.48 -11.14
C GLU A 154 -7.68 -5.35 -10.39
N GLU A 155 -6.40 -5.08 -10.60
CA GLU A 155 -5.29 -5.92 -10.13
C GLU A 155 -5.36 -6.20 -8.62
N ASP A 156 -5.82 -5.24 -7.82
CA ASP A 156 -5.92 -5.37 -6.37
C ASP A 156 -7.00 -6.38 -5.96
N PHE A 157 -8.18 -6.26 -6.58
CA PHE A 157 -9.28 -7.20 -6.35
C PHE A 157 -8.93 -8.60 -6.84
N GLU A 158 -8.44 -8.73 -8.07
CA GLU A 158 -8.07 -10.03 -8.65
C GLU A 158 -6.96 -10.72 -7.85
N PHE A 159 -6.02 -9.94 -7.31
CA PHE A 159 -4.97 -10.47 -6.45
C PHE A 159 -5.54 -11.04 -5.14
N LEU A 160 -6.43 -10.30 -4.46
CA LEU A 160 -7.10 -10.75 -3.24
C LEU A 160 -8.01 -11.97 -3.49
N GLU A 161 -8.70 -12.05 -4.64
CA GLU A 161 -9.49 -13.22 -5.03
C GLU A 161 -8.62 -14.48 -5.16
N LYS A 162 -7.47 -14.37 -5.83
CA LYS A 162 -6.53 -15.50 -5.94
C LYS A 162 -6.00 -15.94 -4.58
N ILE A 163 -5.74 -15.01 -3.66
CA ILE A 163 -5.35 -15.33 -2.29
C ILE A 163 -6.48 -16.10 -1.58
N ARG A 164 -7.73 -15.67 -1.75
CA ARG A 164 -8.92 -16.33 -1.20
C ARG A 164 -9.11 -17.74 -1.77
N GLU A 165 -8.93 -17.92 -3.06
CA GLU A 165 -8.96 -19.23 -3.73
C GLU A 165 -7.90 -20.19 -3.18
N GLN A 166 -6.72 -19.69 -2.79
CA GLN A 166 -5.67 -20.46 -2.14
C GLN A 166 -5.94 -20.71 -0.65
N LYS A 167 -7.11 -20.30 -0.13
CA LYS A 167 -7.58 -20.51 1.26
C LYS A 167 -6.73 -19.81 2.33
N TYR A 168 -6.03 -18.75 1.98
CA TYR A 168 -5.40 -17.88 2.97
C TYR A 168 -6.47 -17.12 3.77
N LYS A 169 -6.18 -16.90 5.06
CA LYS A 169 -7.09 -16.19 5.95
C LYS A 169 -6.97 -14.69 5.75
N ILE A 170 -8.01 -14.09 5.16
CA ILE A 170 -8.12 -12.63 4.99
C ILE A 170 -9.05 -12.10 6.09
N ILE A 171 -8.60 -11.09 6.83
CA ILE A 171 -9.44 -10.33 7.75
C ILE A 171 -9.69 -8.94 7.17
N LEU A 172 -10.93 -8.45 7.29
CA LEU A 172 -11.30 -7.08 6.99
C LEU A 172 -11.28 -6.29 8.29
N SER A 173 -10.25 -5.46 8.47
CA SER A 173 -10.12 -4.58 9.63
C SER A 173 -11.22 -3.50 9.62
N PRO A 174 -11.80 -3.14 10.78
CA PRO A 174 -12.71 -2.01 10.87
C PRO A 174 -11.99 -0.65 10.72
N ARG A 175 -10.65 -0.63 10.66
CA ARG A 175 -9.83 0.57 10.69
C ARG A 175 -9.70 1.20 9.31
N VAL A 176 -9.90 2.52 9.22
CA VAL A 176 -9.66 3.33 8.03
C VAL A 176 -8.25 3.91 8.14
N THR A 177 -7.30 3.32 7.44
CA THR A 177 -5.89 3.70 7.56
C THR A 177 -5.25 4.14 6.26
N TYR A 178 -5.92 3.92 5.14
CA TYR A 178 -5.42 4.24 3.80
C TYR A 178 -6.24 5.40 3.20
N MET A 179 -5.58 6.33 2.55
CA MET A 179 -6.18 7.52 1.95
C MET A 179 -5.81 7.56 0.47
N ALA A 180 -6.71 7.07 -0.38
CA ALA A 180 -6.57 7.11 -1.82
C ALA A 180 -6.79 8.52 -2.36
N ASN A 181 -6.07 8.88 -3.44
CA ASN A 181 -6.09 10.21 -4.07
C ASN A 181 -5.82 11.35 -3.07
N SER A 182 -4.97 11.09 -2.08
CA SER A 182 -4.64 12.07 -1.04
C SER A 182 -3.90 13.30 -1.59
N TYR A 183 -3.36 13.19 -2.80
CA TYR A 183 -2.72 14.29 -3.51
C TYR A 183 -3.66 14.82 -4.60
N ASN A 184 -4.35 15.90 -4.30
CA ASN A 184 -5.24 16.56 -5.26
C ASN A 184 -4.41 17.21 -6.39
N LYS A 185 -4.86 17.08 -7.65
CA LYS A 185 -4.24 17.67 -8.86
C LYS A 185 -4.02 19.20 -8.78
N ASN A 186 -4.59 19.88 -7.80
CA ASN A 186 -4.50 21.32 -7.57
C ASN A 186 -3.47 21.74 -6.51
N ASN A 187 -2.45 20.93 -6.21
CA ASN A 187 -1.33 21.24 -5.31
C ASN A 187 -1.68 21.58 -3.84
N GLU A 188 -2.88 21.31 -3.38
CA GLU A 188 -3.19 21.41 -1.97
C GLU A 188 -3.10 20.02 -1.33
N SER A 189 -2.14 19.82 -0.42
CA SER A 189 -2.05 18.57 0.32
C SER A 189 -3.33 18.36 1.13
N TYR A 190 -4.02 17.27 0.86
CA TYR A 190 -5.24 16.86 1.58
C TYR A 190 -4.99 16.71 3.10
N PHE A 191 -3.73 16.53 3.48
CA PHE A 191 -3.26 16.40 4.86
C PHE A 191 -3.41 17.65 5.71
N GLY A 192 -3.63 18.84 5.12
CA GLY A 192 -3.76 20.10 5.84
C GLY A 192 -5.19 20.49 6.22
N LYS A 193 -6.21 19.88 5.63
CA LYS A 193 -7.61 20.36 5.77
C LYS A 193 -8.53 19.46 6.58
N ARG A 194 -8.18 18.19 6.82
CA ARG A 194 -8.97 17.30 7.69
C ARG A 194 -8.08 16.86 8.85
N GLY A 195 -8.29 17.49 9.99
CA GLY A 195 -7.78 16.96 11.27
C GLY A 195 -8.13 15.48 11.35
N PHE A 196 -7.17 14.66 11.74
CA PHE A 196 -7.35 13.22 11.94
C PHE A 196 -8.61 12.98 12.76
N ILE A 197 -9.61 12.34 12.15
CA ILE A 197 -10.74 11.82 12.92
C ILE A 197 -10.18 10.57 13.60
N ASN A 198 -9.85 10.71 14.88
CA ASN A 198 -9.55 9.58 15.75
C ASN A 198 -10.85 8.82 15.99
N TYR A 199 -11.02 7.67 15.32
CA TYR A 199 -12.03 6.67 15.65
C TYR A 199 -11.40 5.52 16.44
#